data_69227d005cb046d0395479b93aeb5bd5
#
_entry.id   69227d005cb046d0395479b93aeb5bd5
#
_cell.length_a   1.000
_cell.length_b   1.000
_cell.length_c   1.000
_cell.angle_alpha   90.00
_cell.angle_beta   90.00
_cell.angle_gamma   90.00
#
_symmetry.space_group_name_H-M   'P 1'
#
loop_
_entity.id
_entity.type
_entity.pdbx_description
1 polymer ?
#
loop_
_entity_poly.entity_id
_entity_poly.type
_entity_poly.pdbx_seq_one_letter_code
_entity_poly.pdbx_strand_id
1 'polypeptide(L)'
;MSSSEQQEVPGLNEKSETLASVTTNQDKKREELVIDYNVPDEFEYAEGGWKAWMAILGSFLGFFPTWGFFYTAGVMQNYIAKHQLATVSTSTISWIFSVYNFCLLGSFVFSGLYFDLNGARRPLILGNVMFLTGMFALGNCTKIWHFIVCLGILVGMGSGIASSPLIGVVCHHFNRRRGIATALAMNGGSIGGVVIPLMLRSLFDKSGYPWAMRSLGFLSSGFLVCSVLLAREDPAKLHKPEPGSLMRKSSESSFVRSFLSYLSGSFDYKALKEPKYLFCTLGCCMAELSTGATLTYITSYCEQVGYQDEDAFYIITVLNALSIIGGYICSLLADVLFGRFNVMIMINLLLGIVGFVMWLPFGSKGSGIMYAYGAIYGALYGSMLNLAPVCCGEISRVDEFGRRYSTMYALVGFTFLAGIPISGAIIGEGSLESYNNVIIFFSAVSIAAGVFYLLSKCFALQNPLKKNDTKESDFPGTLARLIKSSLRRF
;
A
#
# COMPACT_ATOMS: atom_id res chain seq x y z
N MET A 1 86.76 10.08 15.06
CA MET A 1 86.73 9.09 16.13
C MET A 1 85.47 9.39 16.94
N SER A 2 84.46 8.55 17.07
CA SER A 2 84.23 7.17 16.82
C SER A 2 82.76 7.04 16.37
N SER A 3 82.55 6.21 15.38
CA SER A 3 81.27 5.71 14.88
C SER A 3 80.63 4.76 15.95
N SER A 4 79.33 4.94 16.25
CA SER A 4 78.54 3.90 16.91
C SER A 4 77.53 3.38 15.92
N GLU A 5 77.76 2.17 15.46
CA GLU A 5 76.87 1.29 14.71
C GLU A 5 75.58 1.03 15.53
N GLN A 6 74.41 1.36 14.97
CA GLN A 6 73.13 0.80 15.43
C GLN A 6 72.88 -0.49 14.65
N GLN A 7 72.93 -1.63 15.32
CA GLN A 7 72.45 -2.90 14.83
C GLN A 7 70.93 -2.85 14.69
N GLU A 8 70.41 -2.88 13.43
CA GLU A 8 68.99 -3.18 13.11
C GLU A 8 68.71 -4.67 13.42
N VAL A 9 67.75 -4.95 14.22
CA VAL A 9 67.22 -6.29 14.48
C VAL A 9 66.22 -6.64 13.39
N PRO A 10 66.48 -7.58 12.48
CA PRO A 10 65.55 -8.01 11.45
C PRO A 10 64.45 -8.88 12.10
N GLY A 11 63.24 -8.43 12.09
CA GLY A 11 62.07 -9.23 12.55
C GLY A 11 60.90 -8.48 13.16
N LEU A 12 61.08 -7.18 13.49
CA LEU A 12 59.99 -6.39 14.07
C LEU A 12 59.18 -5.60 13.01
N ASN A 13 59.78 -5.27 11.88
CA ASN A 13 59.08 -4.56 10.79
C ASN A 13 58.15 -5.48 9.97
N GLU A 14 58.53 -6.73 9.73
CA GLU A 14 57.69 -7.70 9.00
C GLU A 14 56.40 -8.06 9.77
N LYS A 15 56.44 -8.11 11.09
CA LYS A 15 55.24 -8.36 11.93
C LYS A 15 54.33 -7.14 12.01
N SER A 16 54.85 -5.92 11.97
CA SER A 16 54.03 -4.70 11.98
C SER A 16 53.34 -4.45 10.64
N GLU A 17 54.02 -4.75 9.52
CA GLU A 17 53.39 -4.65 8.20
C GLU A 17 52.36 -5.74 7.96
N THR A 18 52.60 -6.97 8.46
CA THR A 18 51.60 -8.06 8.37
C THR A 18 50.40 -7.79 9.27
N LEU A 19 50.55 -7.21 10.44
CA LEU A 19 49.45 -6.79 11.33
C LEU A 19 48.71 -5.60 10.75
N ALA A 20 49.35 -4.63 10.16
CA ALA A 20 48.73 -3.48 9.52
C ALA A 20 47.96 -3.90 8.22
N SER A 21 48.47 -4.85 7.46
CA SER A 21 47.78 -5.39 6.26
C SER A 21 46.59 -6.28 6.63
N VAL A 22 46.66 -7.01 7.76
CA VAL A 22 45.53 -7.82 8.26
C VAL A 22 44.42 -6.95 8.85
N THR A 23 44.76 -5.84 9.56
CA THR A 23 43.77 -4.89 10.07
C THR A 23 43.12 -4.10 8.94
N THR A 24 43.89 -3.65 7.95
CA THR A 24 43.33 -2.95 6.76
C THR A 24 42.43 -3.86 5.91
N ASN A 25 42.74 -5.16 5.81
CA ASN A 25 41.91 -6.13 5.12
C ASN A 25 40.66 -6.51 5.95
N GLN A 26 40.73 -6.51 7.27
CA GLN A 26 39.55 -6.71 8.12
C GLN A 26 38.64 -5.49 8.13
N ASP A 27 39.18 -4.28 8.10
CA ASP A 27 38.38 -3.06 8.03
C ASP A 27 37.80 -2.86 6.61
N LYS A 28 38.52 -3.15 5.53
CA LYS A 28 37.95 -3.26 4.18
C LYS A 28 36.87 -4.34 4.08
N LYS A 29 37.07 -5.50 4.71
CA LYS A 29 36.06 -6.57 4.79
C LYS A 29 34.89 -6.21 5.72
N ARG A 30 35.07 -5.27 6.66
CA ARG A 30 34.01 -4.70 7.46
C ARG A 30 33.22 -3.60 6.69
N GLU A 31 33.88 -2.80 5.88
CA GLU A 31 33.22 -1.83 4.97
C GLU A 31 32.48 -2.54 3.82
N GLU A 32 33.00 -3.66 3.30
CA GLU A 32 32.30 -4.49 2.30
C GLU A 32 31.11 -5.27 2.88
N LEU A 33 30.91 -5.30 4.19
CA LEU A 33 29.78 -5.94 4.89
C LEU A 33 28.67 -4.95 5.30
N VAL A 34 28.81 -3.67 4.95
CA VAL A 34 27.67 -2.77 4.81
C VAL A 34 26.97 -3.16 3.51
N ILE A 35 26.07 -4.12 3.58
CA ILE A 35 25.20 -4.50 2.48
C ILE A 35 24.39 -3.28 2.15
N ASP A 36 24.84 -2.54 1.14
CA ASP A 36 24.09 -1.44 0.57
C ASP A 36 22.88 -2.06 -0.14
N TYR A 37 21.70 -1.92 0.47
CA TYR A 37 20.41 -2.30 -0.11
C TYR A 37 20.05 -1.42 -1.31
N ASN A 38 20.81 -0.37 -1.52
CA ASN A 38 20.69 0.46 -2.68
C ASN A 38 21.21 -0.35 -3.87
N VAL A 39 20.29 -0.91 -4.67
CA VAL A 39 20.52 -0.87 -6.12
C VAL A 39 20.99 0.57 -6.34
N PRO A 40 22.21 0.80 -6.89
CA PRO A 40 22.66 2.15 -7.09
C PRO A 40 21.59 2.85 -7.92
N ASP A 41 20.70 3.59 -7.25
CA ASP A 41 19.85 4.52 -7.93
C ASP A 41 20.80 5.60 -8.42
N GLU A 42 21.08 5.62 -9.71
CA GLU A 42 21.86 6.66 -10.38
C GLU A 42 21.19 8.04 -10.23
N PHE A 43 20.06 8.08 -9.48
CA PHE A 43 19.21 9.26 -9.34
C PHE A 43 19.46 9.98 -8.01
N GLU A 44 19.70 11.28 -8.09
CA GLU A 44 19.67 12.16 -6.93
C GLU A 44 18.24 12.44 -6.51
N TYR A 45 17.96 12.38 -5.19
CA TYR A 45 16.65 12.69 -4.63
C TYR A 45 16.65 14.07 -3.95
N ALA A 46 15.59 14.83 -4.17
CA ALA A 46 15.46 16.17 -3.59
C ALA A 46 15.38 16.15 -2.05
N GLU A 47 14.81 15.05 -1.45
CA GLU A 47 14.61 14.83 0.00
C GLU A 47 13.96 16.02 0.74
N GLY A 48 13.36 16.95 0.00
CA GLY A 48 12.74 18.19 0.50
C GLY A 48 12.69 19.29 -0.55
N GLY A 49 12.52 20.53 -0.09
CA GLY A 49 12.34 21.70 -0.94
C GLY A 49 10.88 21.90 -1.39
N TRP A 50 10.59 23.10 -1.91
CA TRP A 50 9.23 23.53 -2.22
C TRP A 50 8.50 22.57 -3.18
N LYS A 51 9.17 22.11 -4.25
CA LYS A 51 8.57 21.21 -5.25
C LYS A 51 8.17 19.86 -4.65
N ALA A 52 9.04 19.27 -3.81
CA ALA A 52 8.78 17.99 -3.16
C ALA A 52 7.60 18.09 -2.16
N TRP A 53 7.52 19.15 -1.38
CA TRP A 53 6.41 19.36 -0.45
C TRP A 53 5.09 19.65 -1.16
N MET A 54 5.11 20.40 -2.28
CA MET A 54 3.93 20.61 -3.11
C MET A 54 3.45 19.30 -3.76
N ALA A 55 4.37 18.43 -4.14
CA ALA A 55 4.04 17.10 -4.66
C ALA A 55 3.31 16.24 -3.61
N ILE A 56 3.78 16.25 -2.35
CA ILE A 56 3.08 15.58 -1.23
C ILE A 56 1.69 16.19 -1.03
N LEU A 57 1.57 17.51 -0.98
CA LEU A 57 0.29 18.19 -0.81
C LEU A 57 -0.67 17.85 -1.96
N GLY A 58 -0.19 17.84 -3.20
CA GLY A 58 -0.98 17.44 -4.37
C GLY A 58 -1.47 15.99 -4.28
N SER A 59 -0.62 15.07 -3.81
CA SER A 59 -0.99 13.68 -3.58
C SER A 59 -1.99 13.54 -2.44
N PHE A 60 -1.80 14.25 -1.33
CA PHE A 60 -2.75 14.31 -0.22
C PHE A 60 -4.15 14.75 -0.67
N LEU A 61 -4.21 15.84 -1.44
CA LEU A 61 -5.49 16.36 -1.97
C LEU A 61 -6.14 15.38 -2.94
N GLY A 62 -5.37 14.62 -3.72
CA GLY A 62 -5.88 13.56 -4.59
C GLY A 62 -6.44 12.37 -3.82
N PHE A 63 -5.76 11.94 -2.76
CA PHE A 63 -6.19 10.83 -1.92
C PHE A 63 -7.41 11.16 -1.06
N PHE A 64 -7.60 12.41 -0.66
CA PHE A 64 -8.73 12.82 0.19
C PHE A 64 -10.10 12.37 -0.38
N PRO A 65 -10.49 12.68 -1.63
CA PRO A 65 -11.76 12.21 -2.15
C PRO A 65 -11.73 10.74 -2.59
N THR A 66 -10.65 10.26 -3.20
CA THR A 66 -10.61 8.92 -3.82
C THR A 66 -10.56 7.81 -2.78
N TRP A 67 -9.58 7.84 -1.88
CA TRP A 67 -9.48 6.85 -0.79
C TRP A 67 -10.37 7.19 0.39
N GLY A 68 -10.69 8.48 0.62
CA GLY A 68 -11.68 8.86 1.61
C GLY A 68 -13.06 8.28 1.30
N PHE A 69 -13.45 8.25 0.02
CA PHE A 69 -14.68 7.57 -0.39
C PHE A 69 -14.58 6.03 -0.24
N PHE A 70 -13.42 5.45 -0.53
CA PHE A 70 -13.18 4.02 -0.28
C PHE A 70 -13.42 3.65 1.19
N TYR A 71 -12.89 4.44 2.14
CA TYR A 71 -13.13 4.22 3.57
C TYR A 71 -14.57 4.49 4.01
N THR A 72 -15.33 5.21 3.20
CA THR A 72 -16.75 5.51 3.43
C THR A 72 -17.68 4.44 2.81
N ALA A 73 -17.15 3.51 2.03
CA ALA A 73 -17.94 2.55 1.25
C ALA A 73 -18.93 1.75 2.08
N GLY A 74 -18.57 1.34 3.30
CA GLY A 74 -19.47 0.63 4.22
C GLY A 74 -20.68 1.46 4.65
N VAL A 75 -20.48 2.75 4.96
CA VAL A 75 -21.58 3.68 5.30
C VAL A 75 -22.51 3.86 4.09
N MET A 76 -21.93 4.00 2.89
CA MET A 76 -22.69 4.11 1.65
C MET A 76 -23.49 2.83 1.36
N GLN A 77 -22.88 1.66 1.54
CA GLN A 77 -23.56 0.37 1.36
C GLN A 77 -24.77 0.25 2.25
N ASN A 78 -24.64 0.57 3.54
CA ASN A 78 -25.74 0.52 4.49
C ASN A 78 -26.87 1.50 4.13
N TYR A 79 -26.51 2.73 3.76
CA TYR A 79 -27.50 3.73 3.37
C TYR A 79 -28.28 3.31 2.10
N ILE A 80 -27.58 2.85 1.05
CA ILE A 80 -28.19 2.41 -0.20
C ILE A 80 -29.08 1.19 0.03
N ALA A 81 -28.70 0.26 0.91
CA ALA A 81 -29.47 -0.92 1.25
C ALA A 81 -30.79 -0.56 1.98
N LYS A 82 -30.77 0.47 2.81
CA LYS A 82 -31.96 0.90 3.58
C LYS A 82 -32.92 1.79 2.76
N HIS A 83 -32.44 2.47 1.70
CA HIS A 83 -33.21 3.49 0.98
C HIS A 83 -33.39 3.16 -0.52
N GLN A 84 -32.35 3.30 -1.34
CA GLN A 84 -32.48 3.21 -2.80
C GLN A 84 -32.72 1.80 -3.31
N LEU A 85 -32.18 0.80 -2.63
CA LEU A 85 -32.27 -0.63 -2.98
C LEU A 85 -32.89 -1.46 -1.85
N ALA A 86 -33.86 -0.90 -1.10
CA ALA A 86 -34.47 -1.54 0.07
C ALA A 86 -35.18 -2.90 -0.26
N THR A 87 -35.55 -3.11 -1.50
CA THR A 87 -36.18 -4.38 -1.96
C THR A 87 -35.19 -5.42 -2.49
N VAL A 88 -33.89 -5.07 -2.53
CA VAL A 88 -32.83 -5.91 -3.10
C VAL A 88 -32.12 -6.64 -1.97
N SER A 89 -31.74 -7.90 -2.20
CA SER A 89 -30.99 -8.68 -1.21
C SER A 89 -29.62 -8.05 -0.91
N THR A 90 -29.22 -8.08 0.36
CA THR A 90 -27.93 -7.56 0.84
C THR A 90 -26.74 -8.16 0.06
N SER A 91 -26.83 -9.45 -0.29
CA SER A 91 -25.82 -10.12 -1.12
C SER A 91 -25.64 -9.46 -2.49
N THR A 92 -26.74 -9.09 -3.16
CA THR A 92 -26.68 -8.41 -4.46
C THR A 92 -26.08 -7.01 -4.34
N ILE A 93 -26.41 -6.29 -3.26
CA ILE A 93 -25.84 -4.95 -2.98
C ILE A 93 -24.33 -5.06 -2.71
N SER A 94 -23.88 -6.07 -1.98
CA SER A 94 -22.47 -6.31 -1.70
C SER A 94 -21.66 -6.53 -2.98
N TRP A 95 -22.22 -7.10 -4.05
CA TRP A 95 -21.55 -7.21 -5.35
C TRP A 95 -21.21 -5.87 -5.98
N ILE A 96 -22.02 -4.83 -5.77
CA ILE A 96 -21.74 -3.46 -6.28
C ILE A 96 -20.41 -2.97 -5.69
N PHE A 97 -20.24 -3.15 -4.37
CA PHE A 97 -19.02 -2.72 -3.66
C PHE A 97 -17.82 -3.62 -3.94
N SER A 98 -18.04 -4.92 -4.19
CA SER A 98 -16.98 -5.83 -4.64
C SER A 98 -16.45 -5.43 -6.02
N VAL A 99 -17.33 -5.08 -6.95
CA VAL A 99 -16.93 -4.55 -8.27
C VAL A 99 -16.20 -3.23 -8.13
N TYR A 100 -16.68 -2.34 -7.25
CA TYR A 100 -16.00 -1.08 -6.95
C TYR A 100 -14.56 -1.30 -6.45
N ASN A 101 -14.35 -2.16 -5.47
CA ASN A 101 -13.03 -2.47 -4.92
C ASN A 101 -12.13 -3.12 -5.96
N PHE A 102 -12.65 -4.07 -6.73
CA PHE A 102 -11.90 -4.70 -7.82
C PHE A 102 -11.49 -3.69 -8.90
N CYS A 103 -12.41 -2.83 -9.35
CA CYS A 103 -12.12 -1.79 -10.33
C CYS A 103 -11.14 -0.76 -9.79
N LEU A 104 -11.24 -0.37 -8.51
CA LEU A 104 -10.31 0.55 -7.88
C LEU A 104 -8.89 -0.03 -7.89
N LEU A 105 -8.69 -1.20 -7.31
CA LEU A 105 -7.35 -1.79 -7.14
C LEU A 105 -6.79 -2.33 -8.46
N GLY A 106 -7.63 -2.98 -9.28
CA GLY A 106 -7.25 -3.54 -10.57
C GLY A 106 -6.85 -2.49 -11.60
N SER A 107 -7.44 -1.29 -11.55
CA SER A 107 -7.17 -0.24 -12.53
C SER A 107 -5.84 0.50 -12.32
N PHE A 108 -5.13 0.25 -11.24
CA PHE A 108 -3.74 0.72 -11.08
C PHE A 108 -2.88 0.33 -12.28
N VAL A 109 -3.10 -0.86 -12.86
CA VAL A 109 -2.32 -1.36 -13.99
C VAL A 109 -2.41 -0.46 -15.23
N PHE A 110 -3.50 0.30 -15.40
CA PHE A 110 -3.66 1.21 -16.54
C PHE A 110 -2.82 2.49 -16.41
N SER A 111 -2.44 2.89 -15.21
CA SER A 111 -1.75 4.16 -14.98
C SER A 111 -0.27 4.02 -14.60
N GLY A 112 0.15 2.86 -14.05
CA GLY A 112 1.50 2.71 -13.53
C GLY A 112 2.58 2.81 -14.60
N LEU A 113 2.51 1.98 -15.64
CA LEU A 113 3.46 2.06 -16.75
C LEU A 113 3.37 3.42 -17.48
N TYR A 114 2.16 3.98 -17.61
CA TYR A 114 2.00 5.28 -18.24
C TYR A 114 2.70 6.38 -17.45
N PHE A 115 2.60 6.32 -16.12
CA PHE A 115 3.30 7.22 -15.21
C PHE A 115 4.80 7.12 -15.37
N ASP A 116 5.37 5.90 -15.35
CA ASP A 116 6.81 5.70 -15.50
C ASP A 116 7.36 6.28 -16.81
N LEU A 117 6.58 6.21 -17.91
CA LEU A 117 7.00 6.68 -19.23
C LEU A 117 6.69 8.16 -19.51
N ASN A 118 5.55 8.67 -19.03
CA ASN A 118 4.97 9.93 -19.50
C ASN A 118 4.60 10.90 -18.35
N GLY A 119 4.79 10.48 -17.09
CA GLY A 119 4.48 11.30 -15.92
C GLY A 119 3.03 11.22 -15.45
N ALA A 120 2.72 11.96 -14.38
CA ALA A 120 1.48 11.85 -13.60
C ALA A 120 0.28 12.58 -14.24
N ARG A 121 0.51 13.68 -14.94
CA ARG A 121 -0.55 14.65 -15.28
C ARG A 121 -1.73 14.08 -16.05
N ARG A 122 -1.46 13.30 -17.11
CA ARG A 122 -2.53 12.75 -17.97
C ARG A 122 -3.37 11.68 -17.27
N PRO A 123 -2.78 10.67 -16.60
CA PRO A 123 -3.56 9.68 -15.87
C PRO A 123 -4.33 10.31 -14.70
N LEU A 124 -3.80 11.33 -14.02
CA LEU A 124 -4.54 12.07 -13.00
C LEU A 124 -5.77 12.79 -13.57
N ILE A 125 -5.64 13.46 -14.71
CA ILE A 125 -6.80 14.12 -15.36
C ILE A 125 -7.86 13.08 -15.76
N LEU A 126 -7.45 11.98 -16.40
CA LEU A 126 -8.37 10.91 -16.81
C LEU A 126 -9.08 10.28 -15.61
N GLY A 127 -8.34 9.88 -14.59
CA GLY A 127 -8.90 9.29 -13.37
C GLY A 127 -9.86 10.23 -12.66
N ASN A 128 -9.48 11.51 -12.52
CA ASN A 128 -10.30 12.52 -11.87
C ASN A 128 -11.61 12.81 -12.65
N VAL A 129 -11.57 12.88 -13.97
CA VAL A 129 -12.77 13.07 -14.81
C VAL A 129 -13.71 11.87 -14.66
N MET A 130 -13.18 10.64 -14.70
CA MET A 130 -13.99 9.43 -14.49
C MET A 130 -14.62 9.43 -13.09
N PHE A 131 -13.83 9.72 -12.05
CA PHE A 131 -14.30 9.78 -10.66
C PHE A 131 -15.44 10.80 -10.50
N LEU A 132 -15.25 12.03 -10.97
CA LEU A 132 -16.24 13.11 -10.85
C LEU A 132 -17.51 12.80 -11.65
N THR A 133 -17.37 12.28 -12.87
CA THR A 133 -18.52 11.88 -13.69
C THR A 133 -19.35 10.81 -12.96
N GLY A 134 -18.69 9.79 -12.41
CA GLY A 134 -19.35 8.75 -11.61
C GLY A 134 -20.01 9.32 -10.35
N MET A 135 -19.34 10.22 -9.64
CA MET A 135 -19.83 10.82 -8.40
C MET A 135 -21.09 11.69 -8.64
N PHE A 136 -21.09 12.54 -9.67
CA PHE A 136 -22.27 13.34 -10.00
C PHE A 136 -23.44 12.49 -10.53
N ALA A 137 -23.15 11.43 -11.31
CA ALA A 137 -24.16 10.50 -11.81
C ALA A 137 -24.76 9.65 -10.68
N LEU A 138 -23.97 9.32 -9.65
CA LEU A 138 -24.38 8.48 -8.52
C LEU A 138 -25.62 9.06 -7.77
N GLY A 139 -25.73 10.38 -7.71
CA GLY A 139 -26.88 11.06 -7.09
C GLY A 139 -28.24 10.77 -7.76
N ASN A 140 -28.26 10.25 -8.98
CA ASN A 140 -29.46 9.92 -9.73
C ASN A 140 -29.68 8.40 -9.90
N CYS A 141 -28.85 7.57 -9.24
CA CYS A 141 -28.92 6.11 -9.35
C CYS A 141 -30.10 5.56 -8.55
N THR A 142 -30.91 4.72 -9.23
CA THR A 142 -32.08 4.05 -8.62
C THR A 142 -32.14 2.53 -8.88
N LYS A 143 -31.34 2.04 -9.83
CA LYS A 143 -31.29 0.62 -10.21
C LYS A 143 -29.91 0.03 -9.97
N ILE A 144 -29.81 -1.26 -9.73
CA ILE A 144 -28.54 -1.97 -9.46
C ILE A 144 -27.48 -1.67 -10.52
N TRP A 145 -27.85 -1.76 -11.81
CA TRP A 145 -26.89 -1.52 -12.88
C TRP A 145 -26.38 -0.08 -12.95
N HIS A 146 -27.21 0.92 -12.51
CA HIS A 146 -26.75 2.31 -12.38
C HIS A 146 -25.57 2.38 -11.37
N PHE A 147 -25.73 1.73 -10.22
CA PHE A 147 -24.69 1.69 -9.19
C PHE A 147 -23.43 0.94 -9.66
N ILE A 148 -23.60 -0.19 -10.38
CA ILE A 148 -22.45 -0.91 -10.94
C ILE A 148 -21.66 -0.03 -11.90
N VAL A 149 -22.32 0.70 -12.80
CA VAL A 149 -21.64 1.57 -13.77
C VAL A 149 -21.06 2.81 -13.09
N CYS A 150 -21.86 3.54 -12.32
CA CYS A 150 -21.44 4.83 -11.75
C CYS A 150 -20.44 4.63 -10.60
N LEU A 151 -20.76 3.78 -9.63
CA LEU A 151 -19.91 3.51 -8.48
C LEU A 151 -18.82 2.50 -8.83
N GLY A 152 -19.19 1.32 -9.32
CA GLY A 152 -18.25 0.24 -9.58
C GLY A 152 -17.22 0.62 -10.62
N ILE A 153 -17.65 1.02 -11.82
CA ILE A 153 -16.73 1.27 -12.92
C ILE A 153 -16.17 2.70 -12.87
N LEU A 154 -17.01 3.73 -12.92
CA LEU A 154 -16.51 5.11 -13.07
C LEU A 154 -15.76 5.60 -11.85
N VAL A 155 -16.37 5.52 -10.65
CA VAL A 155 -15.71 5.96 -9.41
C VAL A 155 -14.56 5.03 -9.06
N GLY A 156 -14.73 3.70 -9.15
CA GLY A 156 -13.69 2.73 -8.85
C GLY A 156 -12.47 2.86 -9.76
N MET A 157 -12.65 2.77 -11.08
CA MET A 157 -11.53 2.92 -12.03
C MET A 157 -10.90 4.31 -11.97
N GLY A 158 -11.73 5.35 -11.83
CA GLY A 158 -11.23 6.72 -11.71
C GLY A 158 -10.29 6.89 -10.51
N SER A 159 -10.69 6.36 -9.35
CA SER A 159 -9.86 6.36 -8.14
C SER A 159 -8.56 5.59 -8.33
N GLY A 160 -8.62 4.40 -8.93
CA GLY A 160 -7.44 3.56 -9.11
C GLY A 160 -6.45 4.13 -10.12
N ILE A 161 -6.93 4.64 -11.26
CA ILE A 161 -6.07 5.28 -12.27
C ILE A 161 -5.33 6.49 -11.69
N ALA A 162 -5.95 7.25 -10.76
CA ALA A 162 -5.30 8.37 -10.10
C ALA A 162 -4.30 7.91 -9.02
N SER A 163 -4.54 6.79 -8.34
CA SER A 163 -3.78 6.39 -7.15
C SER A 163 -2.31 6.05 -7.42
N SER A 164 -2.01 5.29 -8.48
CA SER A 164 -0.63 4.91 -8.80
C SER A 164 0.28 6.13 -9.07
N PRO A 165 -0.12 7.11 -9.91
CA PRO A 165 0.68 8.32 -10.12
C PRO A 165 0.85 9.16 -8.84
N LEU A 166 -0.17 9.23 -7.97
CA LEU A 166 -0.07 10.00 -6.71
C LEU A 166 1.02 9.46 -5.78
N ILE A 167 1.18 8.14 -5.70
CA ILE A 167 2.28 7.53 -4.95
C ILE A 167 3.59 7.66 -5.70
N GLY A 168 3.61 7.42 -7.01
CA GLY A 168 4.80 7.51 -7.86
C GLY A 168 5.48 8.87 -7.77
N VAL A 169 4.70 9.96 -7.79
CA VAL A 169 5.21 11.32 -7.62
C VAL A 169 5.97 11.49 -6.30
N VAL A 170 5.45 10.95 -5.19
CA VAL A 170 6.13 11.00 -3.89
C VAL A 170 7.45 10.23 -3.93
N CYS A 171 7.45 9.04 -4.54
CA CYS A 171 8.65 8.22 -4.70
C CYS A 171 9.73 8.87 -5.58
N HIS A 172 9.36 9.76 -6.51
CA HIS A 172 10.33 10.52 -7.30
C HIS A 172 11.09 11.58 -6.50
N HIS A 173 10.50 12.12 -5.45
CA HIS A 173 11.12 13.19 -4.65
C HIS A 173 11.82 12.69 -3.39
N PHE A 174 11.39 11.55 -2.83
CA PHE A 174 11.87 11.05 -1.55
C PHE A 174 12.34 9.60 -1.64
N ASN A 175 13.54 9.34 -1.14
CA ASN A 175 14.09 8.00 -0.93
C ASN A 175 14.37 7.73 0.55
N ARG A 176 15.22 8.55 1.18
CA ARG A 176 15.57 8.40 2.59
C ARG A 176 14.38 8.58 3.53
N ARG A 177 13.49 9.56 3.22
CA ARG A 177 12.28 9.88 4.00
C ARG A 177 11.00 9.41 3.32
N ARG A 178 11.09 8.35 2.50
CA ARG A 178 9.97 7.86 1.69
C ARG A 178 8.77 7.42 2.54
N GLY A 179 9.00 6.75 3.69
CA GLY A 179 7.94 6.32 4.59
C GLY A 179 7.11 7.47 5.12
N ILE A 180 7.75 8.50 5.67
CA ILE A 180 7.06 9.69 6.18
C ILE A 180 6.36 10.45 5.05
N ALA A 181 7.02 10.64 3.91
CA ALA A 181 6.46 11.35 2.75
C ALA A 181 5.21 10.63 2.21
N THR A 182 5.25 9.31 2.11
CA THR A 182 4.10 8.49 1.69
C THR A 182 2.97 8.55 2.71
N ALA A 183 3.28 8.47 4.00
CA ALA A 183 2.29 8.60 5.07
C ALA A 183 1.58 9.97 5.01
N LEU A 184 2.34 11.07 4.83
CA LEU A 184 1.76 12.41 4.66
C LEU A 184 0.79 12.47 3.47
N ALA A 185 1.17 11.90 2.34
CA ALA A 185 0.32 11.88 1.15
C ALA A 185 -0.94 11.01 1.34
N MET A 186 -0.80 9.76 1.81
CA MET A 186 -1.91 8.81 1.94
C MET A 186 -2.88 9.17 3.06
N ASN A 187 -2.44 9.89 4.10
CA ASN A 187 -3.33 10.35 5.16
C ASN A 187 -4.41 11.33 4.68
N GLY A 188 -4.29 11.87 3.46
CA GLY A 188 -5.42 12.51 2.78
C GLY A 188 -6.64 11.60 2.73
N GLY A 189 -6.47 10.33 2.37
CA GLY A 189 -7.53 9.32 2.36
C GLY A 189 -8.10 9.03 3.74
N SER A 190 -7.25 8.86 4.76
CA SER A 190 -7.70 8.60 6.13
C SER A 190 -8.52 9.78 6.70
N ILE A 191 -8.08 11.02 6.46
CA ILE A 191 -8.83 12.22 6.85
C ILE A 191 -10.14 12.30 6.06
N GLY A 192 -10.13 12.01 4.76
CA GLY A 192 -11.34 11.87 3.95
C GLY A 192 -12.31 10.83 4.52
N GLY A 193 -11.78 9.66 4.96
CA GLY A 193 -12.55 8.58 5.60
C GLY A 193 -13.21 8.95 6.94
N VAL A 194 -12.75 10.02 7.60
CA VAL A 194 -13.42 10.61 8.77
C VAL A 194 -14.40 11.69 8.36
N VAL A 195 -13.99 12.60 7.49
CA VAL A 195 -14.77 13.80 7.14
C VAL A 195 -15.97 13.46 6.24
N ILE A 196 -15.76 12.60 5.22
CA ILE A 196 -16.81 12.30 4.22
C ILE A 196 -18.04 11.63 4.87
N PRO A 197 -17.91 10.57 5.71
CA PRO A 197 -19.07 9.95 6.35
C PRO A 197 -19.86 10.92 7.24
N LEU A 198 -19.15 11.76 8.02
CA LEU A 198 -19.78 12.76 8.88
C LEU A 198 -20.57 13.79 8.05
N MET A 199 -19.96 14.26 6.96
CA MET A 199 -20.62 15.18 6.03
C MET A 199 -21.84 14.54 5.38
N LEU A 200 -21.72 13.31 4.88
CA LEU A 200 -22.82 12.60 4.21
C LEU A 200 -23.97 12.32 5.14
N ARG A 201 -23.72 11.88 6.38
CA ARG A 201 -24.78 11.69 7.39
C ARG A 201 -25.61 12.95 7.57
N SER A 202 -24.98 14.10 7.76
CA SER A 202 -25.70 15.38 7.92
C SER A 202 -26.43 15.81 6.64
N LEU A 203 -25.88 15.53 5.47
CA LEU A 203 -26.49 15.94 4.19
C LEU A 203 -27.64 15.01 3.77
N PHE A 204 -27.57 13.72 4.11
CA PHE A 204 -28.67 12.78 3.84
C PHE A 204 -29.96 13.22 4.54
N ASP A 205 -29.87 13.66 5.80
CA ASP A 205 -31.02 14.12 6.59
C ASP A 205 -31.53 15.48 6.11
N LYS A 206 -30.65 16.42 5.73
CA LYS A 206 -31.02 17.80 5.41
C LYS A 206 -31.40 18.03 3.95
N SER A 207 -30.70 17.38 3.02
CA SER A 207 -30.78 17.71 1.58
C SER A 207 -31.12 16.48 0.72
N GLY A 208 -31.19 15.30 1.32
CA GLY A 208 -31.44 14.03 0.63
C GLY A 208 -30.25 13.53 -0.16
N TYR A 209 -30.35 12.29 -0.61
CA TYR A 209 -29.29 11.54 -1.31
C TYR A 209 -28.72 12.25 -2.56
N PRO A 210 -29.56 12.77 -3.50
CA PRO A 210 -29.03 13.39 -4.74
C PRO A 210 -28.12 14.58 -4.46
N TRP A 211 -28.50 15.44 -3.54
CA TRP A 211 -27.74 16.63 -3.20
C TRP A 211 -26.53 16.32 -2.34
N ALA A 212 -26.60 15.30 -1.48
CA ALA A 212 -25.44 14.82 -0.72
C ALA A 212 -24.31 14.36 -1.67
N MET A 213 -24.64 13.56 -2.71
CA MET A 213 -23.67 13.11 -3.71
C MET A 213 -23.11 14.27 -4.56
N ARG A 214 -23.96 15.21 -4.96
CA ARG A 214 -23.50 16.41 -5.70
C ARG A 214 -22.59 17.29 -4.86
N SER A 215 -22.91 17.52 -3.59
CA SER A 215 -22.06 18.28 -2.67
C SER A 215 -20.69 17.64 -2.48
N LEU A 216 -20.65 16.31 -2.34
CA LEU A 216 -19.39 15.57 -2.31
C LEU A 216 -18.64 15.69 -3.65
N GLY A 217 -19.34 15.64 -4.77
CA GLY A 217 -18.77 15.87 -6.11
C GLY A 217 -18.12 17.25 -6.25
N PHE A 218 -18.78 18.32 -5.79
CA PHE A 218 -18.21 19.68 -5.83
C PHE A 218 -16.99 19.82 -4.92
N LEU A 219 -17.05 19.29 -3.69
CA LEU A 219 -15.90 19.27 -2.77
C LEU A 219 -14.72 18.53 -3.42
N SER A 220 -14.98 17.34 -3.96
CA SER A 220 -13.97 16.53 -4.64
C SER A 220 -13.37 17.24 -5.84
N SER A 221 -14.17 17.98 -6.61
CA SER A 221 -13.70 18.74 -7.77
C SER A 221 -12.60 19.74 -7.39
N GLY A 222 -12.81 20.50 -6.32
CA GLY A 222 -11.80 21.44 -5.83
C GLY A 222 -10.49 20.75 -5.44
N PHE A 223 -10.57 19.68 -4.67
CA PHE A 223 -9.38 18.92 -4.25
C PHE A 223 -8.65 18.28 -5.43
N LEU A 224 -9.36 17.66 -6.36
CA LEU A 224 -8.77 16.97 -7.52
C LEU A 224 -8.14 17.93 -8.52
N VAL A 225 -8.71 19.13 -8.74
CA VAL A 225 -8.08 20.17 -9.54
C VAL A 225 -6.75 20.62 -8.92
N CYS A 226 -6.75 20.92 -7.63
CA CYS A 226 -5.52 21.26 -6.91
C CYS A 226 -4.48 20.12 -6.97
N SER A 227 -4.93 18.87 -6.85
CA SER A 227 -4.07 17.69 -6.98
C SER A 227 -3.34 17.66 -8.34
N VAL A 228 -4.06 17.82 -9.46
CA VAL A 228 -3.47 17.84 -10.82
C VAL A 228 -2.45 18.96 -11.00
N LEU A 229 -2.65 20.10 -10.33
CA LEU A 229 -1.76 21.25 -10.42
C LEU A 229 -0.47 21.06 -9.61
N LEU A 230 -0.57 20.43 -8.44
CA LEU A 230 0.52 20.33 -7.45
C LEU A 230 1.30 19.02 -7.53
N ALA A 231 0.63 17.88 -7.81
CA ALA A 231 1.29 16.58 -7.92
C ALA A 231 2.10 16.49 -9.21
N ARG A 232 3.39 16.85 -9.14
CA ARG A 232 4.33 16.88 -10.26
C ARG A 232 5.48 15.91 -10.02
N GLU A 233 5.73 15.07 -10.99
CA GLU A 233 6.87 14.16 -11.04
C GLU A 233 8.19 14.91 -11.28
N ASP A 234 9.31 14.24 -11.00
CA ASP A 234 10.63 14.66 -11.44
C ASP A 234 10.91 14.10 -12.85
N PRO A 235 11.01 14.95 -13.89
CA PRO A 235 11.22 14.47 -15.27
C PRO A 235 12.52 13.69 -15.47
N ALA A 236 13.52 13.87 -14.61
CA ALA A 236 14.80 13.14 -14.69
C ALA A 236 14.64 11.65 -14.35
N LYS A 237 13.58 11.28 -13.63
CA LYS A 237 13.32 9.92 -13.14
C LYS A 237 12.30 9.14 -13.98
N LEU A 238 11.83 9.71 -15.06
CA LEU A 238 10.97 9.01 -16.00
C LEU A 238 11.78 7.96 -16.77
N HIS A 239 11.19 6.80 -16.96
CA HIS A 239 11.79 5.70 -17.68
C HIS A 239 12.04 6.09 -19.15
N LYS A 240 13.30 5.98 -19.59
CA LYS A 240 13.67 6.20 -21.00
C LYS A 240 13.67 4.85 -21.73
N PRO A 241 12.69 4.58 -22.61
CA PRO A 241 12.64 3.32 -23.33
C PRO A 241 13.88 3.16 -24.23
N GLU A 242 14.49 1.96 -24.22
CA GLU A 242 15.64 1.65 -25.06
C GLU A 242 15.30 1.85 -26.55
N PRO A 243 16.28 2.35 -27.36
CA PRO A 243 16.09 2.48 -28.80
C PRO A 243 15.83 1.11 -29.43
N GLY A 244 14.63 0.89 -29.95
CA GLY A 244 14.21 -0.39 -30.55
C GLY A 244 13.21 -1.22 -29.75
N SER A 245 12.78 -0.78 -28.56
CA SER A 245 11.75 -1.45 -27.79
C SER A 245 10.39 -1.47 -28.53
N LEU A 246 9.60 -2.51 -28.29
CA LEU A 246 8.28 -2.71 -28.91
C LEU A 246 7.32 -1.50 -28.75
N MET A 247 7.53 -0.68 -27.73
CA MET A 247 6.74 0.53 -27.46
C MET A 247 6.93 1.64 -28.51
N ARG A 248 8.08 1.70 -29.18
CA ARG A 248 8.35 2.68 -30.25
C ARG A 248 7.72 2.27 -31.59
N LYS A 249 7.49 0.97 -31.81
CA LYS A 249 6.88 0.42 -33.04
C LYS A 249 5.37 0.56 -33.11
N SER A 250 4.69 0.99 -32.05
CA SER A 250 3.22 1.01 -31.98
C SER A 250 2.58 2.17 -32.76
N SER A 251 3.36 3.09 -33.35
CA SER A 251 2.82 4.23 -34.08
C SER A 251 2.12 3.89 -35.41
N GLU A 252 2.35 2.66 -35.94
CA GLU A 252 1.77 2.24 -37.23
C GLU A 252 0.75 1.10 -37.11
N SER A 253 0.47 0.62 -35.88
CA SER A 253 -0.46 -0.49 -35.65
C SER A 253 -1.87 -0.04 -35.29
N SER A 254 -2.89 -0.86 -35.63
CA SER A 254 -4.28 -0.63 -35.22
C SER A 254 -4.38 -0.29 -33.73
N PHE A 255 -5.25 0.67 -33.37
CA PHE A 255 -5.50 1.14 -31.99
C PHE A 255 -5.69 -0.03 -31.00
N VAL A 256 -6.42 -1.08 -31.38
CA VAL A 256 -6.66 -2.27 -30.55
C VAL A 256 -5.36 -3.04 -30.29
N ARG A 257 -4.50 -3.19 -31.29
CA ARG A 257 -3.20 -3.89 -31.13
C ARG A 257 -2.25 -3.07 -30.24
N SER A 258 -2.23 -1.77 -30.41
CA SER A 258 -1.44 -0.86 -29.55
C SER A 258 -1.93 -0.89 -28.11
N PHE A 259 -3.24 -0.90 -27.88
CA PHE A 259 -3.83 -1.00 -26.56
C PHE A 259 -3.56 -2.36 -25.89
N LEU A 260 -3.71 -3.47 -26.62
CA LEU A 260 -3.36 -4.80 -26.09
C LEU A 260 -1.87 -4.96 -25.78
N SER A 261 -1.01 -4.41 -26.64
CA SER A 261 0.44 -4.39 -26.41
C SER A 261 0.79 -3.54 -25.18
N TYR A 262 0.10 -2.42 -25.00
CA TYR A 262 0.25 -1.59 -23.80
C TYR A 262 -0.19 -2.35 -22.54
N LEU A 263 -1.34 -2.99 -22.53
CA LEU A 263 -1.82 -3.79 -21.40
C LEU A 263 -0.87 -4.94 -21.04
N SER A 264 -0.36 -5.65 -22.05
CA SER A 264 0.61 -6.73 -21.80
C SER A 264 1.93 -6.20 -21.24
N GLY A 265 2.34 -4.98 -21.61
CA GLY A 265 3.52 -4.30 -21.07
C GLY A 265 3.31 -3.68 -19.70
N SER A 266 2.06 -3.34 -19.36
CA SER A 266 1.72 -2.71 -18.06
C SER A 266 1.81 -3.67 -16.89
N PHE A 267 1.66 -4.97 -17.14
CA PHE A 267 1.80 -6.00 -16.12
C PHE A 267 3.24 -6.54 -16.12
N ASP A 268 3.93 -6.44 -14.98
CA ASP A 268 5.33 -6.86 -14.87
C ASP A 268 5.48 -8.35 -14.52
N TYR A 269 5.29 -9.21 -15.53
CA TYR A 269 5.50 -10.66 -15.37
C TYR A 269 6.94 -11.05 -15.04
N LYS A 270 7.91 -10.19 -15.39
CA LYS A 270 9.32 -10.46 -15.11
C LYS A 270 9.61 -10.23 -13.63
N ALA A 271 9.06 -9.17 -13.04
CA ALA A 271 9.19 -8.90 -11.62
C ALA A 271 8.61 -10.03 -10.75
N LEU A 272 7.50 -10.66 -11.16
CA LEU A 272 6.92 -11.79 -10.42
C LEU A 272 7.84 -13.04 -10.40
N LYS A 273 8.81 -13.13 -11.29
CA LYS A 273 9.84 -14.19 -11.23
C LYS A 273 10.96 -13.90 -10.23
N GLU A 274 11.07 -12.67 -9.75
CA GLU A 274 12.00 -12.28 -8.69
C GLU A 274 11.40 -12.68 -7.33
N PRO A 275 12.02 -13.61 -6.56
CA PRO A 275 11.44 -14.06 -5.29
C PRO A 275 11.17 -12.93 -4.30
N LYS A 276 12.07 -11.93 -4.23
CA LYS A 276 11.90 -10.75 -3.37
C LYS A 276 10.60 -10.00 -3.68
N TYR A 277 10.27 -9.79 -4.97
CA TYR A 277 9.07 -9.09 -5.37
C TYR A 277 7.82 -9.99 -5.26
N LEU A 278 7.91 -11.28 -5.62
CA LEU A 278 6.81 -12.23 -5.49
C LEU A 278 6.33 -12.32 -4.03
N PHE A 279 7.23 -12.51 -3.08
CA PHE A 279 6.87 -12.61 -1.66
C PHE A 279 6.39 -11.26 -1.09
N CYS A 280 6.92 -10.13 -1.55
CA CYS A 280 6.39 -8.81 -1.20
C CYS A 280 4.93 -8.66 -1.68
N THR A 281 4.64 -9.08 -2.91
CA THR A 281 3.30 -9.03 -3.49
C THR A 281 2.32 -9.95 -2.76
N LEU A 282 2.73 -11.19 -2.45
CA LEU A 282 1.90 -12.11 -1.66
C LEU A 282 1.64 -11.57 -0.24
N GLY A 283 2.66 -10.98 0.39
CA GLY A 283 2.50 -10.31 1.68
C GLY A 283 1.49 -9.15 1.61
N CYS A 284 1.57 -8.33 0.57
CA CYS A 284 0.62 -7.24 0.34
C CYS A 284 -0.80 -7.77 0.12
N CYS A 285 -0.99 -8.79 -0.72
CA CYS A 285 -2.28 -9.42 -0.98
C CYS A 285 -2.94 -9.93 0.31
N MET A 286 -2.18 -10.62 1.15
CA MET A 286 -2.68 -11.16 2.43
C MET A 286 -2.97 -10.05 3.43
N ALA A 287 -2.09 -9.05 3.56
CA ALA A 287 -2.27 -7.93 4.47
C ALA A 287 -3.52 -7.11 4.13
N GLU A 288 -3.68 -6.74 2.85
CA GLU A 288 -4.81 -5.97 2.36
C GLU A 288 -6.13 -6.76 2.48
N LEU A 289 -6.13 -8.08 2.18
CA LEU A 289 -7.30 -8.92 2.36
C LEU A 289 -7.74 -8.96 3.83
N SER A 290 -6.82 -9.23 4.75
CA SER A 290 -7.11 -9.28 6.19
C SER A 290 -7.72 -7.97 6.68
N THR A 291 -7.10 -6.84 6.31
CA THR A 291 -7.54 -5.52 6.79
C THR A 291 -8.83 -5.05 6.12
N GLY A 292 -8.96 -5.23 4.80
CA GLY A 292 -10.15 -4.86 4.07
C GLY A 292 -11.38 -5.67 4.48
N ALA A 293 -11.21 -6.97 4.72
CA ALA A 293 -12.26 -7.82 5.22
C ALA A 293 -12.64 -7.48 6.67
N THR A 294 -11.67 -7.17 7.54
CA THR A 294 -11.94 -6.67 8.91
C THR A 294 -12.80 -5.41 8.87
N LEU A 295 -12.45 -4.43 8.05
CA LEU A 295 -13.22 -3.19 7.90
C LEU A 295 -14.63 -3.43 7.36
N THR A 296 -14.78 -4.42 6.47
CA THR A 296 -16.09 -4.75 5.88
C THR A 296 -17.03 -5.39 6.91
N TYR A 297 -16.53 -6.29 7.75
CA TYR A 297 -17.37 -7.12 8.61
C TYR A 297 -17.40 -6.70 10.08
N ILE A 298 -16.61 -5.73 10.52
CA ILE A 298 -16.60 -5.26 11.92
C ILE A 298 -17.96 -4.65 12.33
N THR A 299 -18.64 -3.92 11.42
CA THR A 299 -19.97 -3.35 11.67
C THR A 299 -21.02 -4.43 11.83
N SER A 300 -21.06 -5.39 10.89
CA SER A 300 -22.01 -6.51 10.94
C SER A 300 -21.78 -7.37 12.18
N TYR A 301 -20.53 -7.53 12.62
CA TYR A 301 -20.21 -8.19 13.88
C TYR A 301 -20.79 -7.44 15.08
N CYS A 302 -20.65 -6.12 15.14
CA CYS A 302 -21.18 -5.30 16.23
C CYS A 302 -22.72 -5.38 16.30
N GLU A 303 -23.40 -5.36 15.14
CA GLU A 303 -24.84 -5.53 15.04
C GLU A 303 -25.27 -6.93 15.55
N GLN A 304 -24.54 -7.99 15.15
CA GLN A 304 -24.83 -9.38 15.57
C GLN A 304 -24.67 -9.58 17.09
N VAL A 305 -23.70 -8.91 17.70
CA VAL A 305 -23.49 -8.97 19.17
C VAL A 305 -24.51 -8.15 19.93
N GLY A 306 -25.27 -7.29 19.25
CA GLY A 306 -26.32 -6.45 19.84
C GLY A 306 -25.79 -5.10 20.34
N TYR A 307 -24.69 -4.61 19.80
CA TYR A 307 -24.26 -3.24 20.08
C TYR A 307 -25.14 -2.25 19.33
N GLN A 308 -25.25 -1.02 19.85
CA GLN A 308 -26.03 0.03 19.21
C GLN A 308 -25.43 0.40 17.87
N ASP A 309 -26.26 0.76 16.89
CA ASP A 309 -25.80 1.19 15.55
C ASP A 309 -24.80 2.35 15.63
N GLU A 310 -24.92 3.20 16.65
CA GLU A 310 -23.99 4.30 16.91
C GLU A 310 -22.60 3.81 17.32
N ASP A 311 -22.50 2.76 18.14
CA ASP A 311 -21.21 2.19 18.56
C ASP A 311 -20.46 1.64 17.37
N ALA A 312 -21.11 0.91 16.47
CA ALA A 312 -20.48 0.37 15.26
C ALA A 312 -19.90 1.48 14.38
N PHE A 313 -20.61 2.60 14.23
CA PHE A 313 -20.13 3.77 13.49
C PHE A 313 -18.93 4.44 14.19
N TYR A 314 -18.99 4.65 15.50
CA TYR A 314 -17.90 5.27 16.24
C TYR A 314 -16.65 4.41 16.30
N ILE A 315 -16.76 3.08 16.37
CA ILE A 315 -15.60 2.16 16.33
C ILE A 315 -14.82 2.34 15.02
N ILE A 316 -15.50 2.42 13.86
CA ILE A 316 -14.83 2.69 12.58
C ILE A 316 -14.22 4.10 12.55
N THR A 317 -14.91 5.09 13.12
CA THR A 317 -14.39 6.46 13.20
C THR A 317 -13.10 6.52 14.01
N VAL A 318 -13.08 5.86 15.18
CA VAL A 318 -11.88 5.74 16.03
C VAL A 318 -10.76 5.02 15.29
N LEU A 319 -11.07 3.91 14.62
CA LEU A 319 -10.11 3.15 13.81
C LEU A 319 -9.46 4.03 12.75
N ASN A 320 -10.25 4.77 11.97
CA ASN A 320 -9.71 5.68 10.93
C ASN A 320 -8.94 6.86 11.53
N ALA A 321 -9.38 7.42 12.65
CA ALA A 321 -8.66 8.52 13.31
C ALA A 321 -7.29 8.06 13.83
N LEU A 322 -7.23 6.89 14.48
CA LEU A 322 -5.97 6.34 14.98
C LEU A 322 -5.06 5.83 13.85
N SER A 323 -5.60 5.49 12.68
CA SER A 323 -4.81 5.12 11.51
C SER A 323 -3.91 6.26 11.04
N ILE A 324 -4.36 7.50 11.19
CA ILE A 324 -3.56 8.69 10.87
C ILE A 324 -2.33 8.75 11.78
N ILE A 325 -2.55 8.68 13.09
CA ILE A 325 -1.49 8.82 14.10
C ILE A 325 -0.49 7.66 13.99
N GLY A 326 -1.01 6.42 13.96
CA GLY A 326 -0.20 5.22 13.84
C GLY A 326 0.61 5.19 12.55
N GLY A 327 0.00 5.60 11.44
CA GLY A 327 0.65 5.71 10.13
C GLY A 327 1.88 6.60 10.17
N TYR A 328 1.83 7.76 10.83
CA TYR A 328 2.99 8.64 11.00
C TYR A 328 4.06 8.03 11.90
N ILE A 329 3.68 7.54 13.09
CA ILE A 329 4.62 7.01 14.07
C ILE A 329 5.39 5.83 13.47
N CYS A 330 4.70 4.84 12.90
CA CYS A 330 5.37 3.67 12.36
C CYS A 330 6.18 3.98 11.09
N SER A 331 5.74 4.92 10.25
CA SER A 331 6.54 5.35 9.09
C SER A 331 7.82 6.06 9.53
N LEU A 332 7.77 6.88 10.59
CA LEU A 332 8.95 7.49 11.19
C LEU A 332 9.91 6.42 11.78
N LEU A 333 9.36 5.46 12.52
CA LEU A 333 10.13 4.34 13.07
C LEU A 333 10.77 3.48 11.97
N ALA A 334 10.07 3.30 10.85
CA ALA A 334 10.56 2.56 9.69
C ALA A 334 11.72 3.28 9.00
N ASP A 335 11.64 4.59 8.81
CA ASP A 335 12.67 5.37 8.12
C ASP A 335 13.91 5.64 9.01
N VAL A 336 13.75 5.75 10.35
CA VAL A 336 14.82 6.21 11.23
C VAL A 336 15.46 5.08 12.05
N LEU A 337 14.67 4.12 12.56
CA LEU A 337 15.14 3.19 13.60
C LEU A 337 15.23 1.74 13.15
N PHE A 338 14.15 1.17 12.62
CA PHE A 338 14.02 -0.29 12.47
C PHE A 338 14.13 -0.79 11.03
N GLY A 339 14.01 0.12 10.03
CA GLY A 339 13.92 -0.26 8.62
C GLY A 339 12.51 -0.71 8.21
N ARG A 340 12.17 -0.46 6.95
CA ARG A 340 10.82 -0.51 6.40
C ARG A 340 10.21 -1.90 6.44
N PHE A 341 10.95 -2.91 5.99
CA PHE A 341 10.49 -4.30 6.02
C PHE A 341 10.30 -4.84 7.45
N ASN A 342 11.18 -4.47 8.40
CA ASN A 342 11.05 -4.91 9.79
C ASN A 342 9.78 -4.38 10.43
N VAL A 343 9.50 -3.09 10.25
CA VAL A 343 8.28 -2.48 10.78
C VAL A 343 7.05 -3.09 10.11
N MET A 344 7.08 -3.33 8.79
CA MET A 344 5.99 -3.98 8.06
C MET A 344 5.70 -5.40 8.56
N ILE A 345 6.74 -6.20 8.80
CA ILE A 345 6.62 -7.55 9.39
C ILE A 345 5.97 -7.46 10.78
N MET A 346 6.51 -6.58 11.64
CA MET A 346 6.01 -6.40 13.01
C MET A 346 4.54 -5.98 13.03
N ILE A 347 4.14 -5.03 12.17
CA ILE A 347 2.76 -4.55 12.06
C ILE A 347 1.82 -5.70 11.69
N ASN A 348 2.14 -6.49 10.68
CA ASN A 348 1.26 -7.59 10.25
C ASN A 348 1.14 -8.69 11.31
N LEU A 349 2.22 -9.01 12.01
CA LEU A 349 2.16 -9.94 13.14
C LEU A 349 1.29 -9.38 14.28
N LEU A 350 1.45 -8.11 14.64
CA LEU A 350 0.65 -7.47 15.67
C LEU A 350 -0.83 -7.38 15.29
N LEU A 351 -1.17 -7.06 14.03
CA LEU A 351 -2.56 -7.08 13.54
C LEU A 351 -3.22 -8.45 13.78
N GLY A 352 -2.53 -9.54 13.44
CA GLY A 352 -3.03 -10.88 13.68
C GLY A 352 -3.14 -11.22 15.17
N ILE A 353 -2.12 -10.87 15.98
CA ILE A 353 -2.13 -11.10 17.44
C ILE A 353 -3.27 -10.34 18.10
N VAL A 354 -3.48 -9.07 17.77
CA VAL A 354 -4.56 -8.24 18.33
C VAL A 354 -5.94 -8.82 17.98
N GLY A 355 -6.12 -9.36 16.77
CA GLY A 355 -7.32 -10.09 16.39
C GLY A 355 -7.57 -11.32 17.28
N PHE A 356 -6.56 -12.15 17.50
CA PHE A 356 -6.65 -13.35 18.33
C PHE A 356 -6.82 -13.07 19.82
N VAL A 357 -6.16 -12.03 20.35
CA VAL A 357 -6.11 -11.76 21.80
C VAL A 357 -7.22 -10.84 22.26
N MET A 358 -7.68 -9.91 21.41
CA MET A 358 -8.71 -8.92 21.81
C MET A 358 -10.06 -9.19 21.17
N TRP A 359 -10.12 -9.29 19.83
CA TRP A 359 -11.41 -9.40 19.16
C TRP A 359 -12.05 -10.76 19.41
N LEU A 360 -11.34 -11.86 19.17
CA LEU A 360 -11.89 -13.21 19.27
C LEU A 360 -12.44 -13.54 20.68
N PRO A 361 -11.70 -13.36 21.80
CA PRO A 361 -12.18 -13.77 23.12
C PRO A 361 -13.04 -12.72 23.85
N PHE A 362 -12.91 -11.46 23.48
CA PHE A 362 -13.50 -10.36 24.24
C PHE A 362 -14.42 -9.45 23.43
N GLY A 363 -14.46 -9.57 22.10
CA GLY A 363 -15.25 -8.69 21.24
C GLY A 363 -16.75 -8.67 21.56
N SER A 364 -17.31 -9.77 22.09
CA SER A 364 -18.71 -9.87 22.50
C SER A 364 -18.98 -9.44 23.94
N LYS A 365 -17.95 -9.10 24.74
CA LYS A 365 -18.10 -8.82 26.19
C LYS A 365 -18.37 -7.36 26.53
N GLY A 366 -18.26 -6.45 25.57
CA GLY A 366 -18.56 -5.03 25.78
C GLY A 366 -18.01 -4.13 24.69
N SER A 367 -18.76 -3.08 24.34
CA SER A 367 -18.40 -2.11 23.31
C SER A 367 -17.07 -1.40 23.61
N GLY A 368 -16.73 -1.16 24.88
CA GLY A 368 -15.47 -0.55 25.28
C GLY A 368 -14.22 -1.33 24.83
N ILE A 369 -14.32 -2.67 24.78
CA ILE A 369 -13.22 -3.51 24.28
C ILE A 369 -13.10 -3.36 22.77
N MET A 370 -14.22 -3.26 22.06
CA MET A 370 -14.21 -3.02 20.61
C MET A 370 -13.69 -1.62 20.25
N TYR A 371 -13.93 -0.61 21.08
CA TYR A 371 -13.28 0.71 20.92
C TYR A 371 -11.76 0.62 21.10
N ALA A 372 -11.29 -0.09 22.12
CA ALA A 372 -9.85 -0.30 22.35
C ALA A 372 -9.21 -1.12 21.22
N TYR A 373 -9.91 -2.17 20.75
CA TYR A 373 -9.50 -2.93 19.57
C TYR A 373 -9.41 -2.03 18.33
N GLY A 374 -10.45 -1.25 18.03
CA GLY A 374 -10.50 -0.33 16.90
C GLY A 374 -9.37 0.71 16.94
N ALA A 375 -9.02 1.20 18.14
CA ALA A 375 -7.94 2.15 18.32
C ALA A 375 -6.57 1.52 17.99
N ILE A 376 -6.24 0.36 18.54
CA ILE A 376 -4.97 -0.32 18.33
C ILE A 376 -4.89 -0.84 16.89
N TYR A 377 -5.94 -1.50 16.41
CA TYR A 377 -6.02 -2.03 15.07
C TYR A 377 -5.89 -0.93 14.02
N GLY A 378 -6.59 0.21 14.24
CA GLY A 378 -6.52 1.37 13.36
C GLY A 378 -5.11 1.93 13.22
N ALA A 379 -4.39 2.11 14.34
CA ALA A 379 -3.01 2.58 14.31
C ALA A 379 -2.10 1.65 13.49
N LEU A 380 -2.24 0.34 13.65
CA LEU A 380 -1.47 -0.66 12.89
C LEU A 380 -1.89 -0.70 11.42
N TYR A 381 -3.19 -0.65 11.14
CA TYR A 381 -3.76 -0.68 9.79
C TYR A 381 -3.28 0.50 8.93
N GLY A 382 -3.38 1.75 9.43
CA GLY A 382 -2.89 2.91 8.71
C GLY A 382 -1.39 2.85 8.42
N SER A 383 -0.63 2.24 9.34
CA SER A 383 0.80 2.02 9.17
C SER A 383 1.11 1.01 8.05
N MET A 384 0.34 -0.08 7.98
CA MET A 384 0.46 -1.11 6.94
C MET A 384 0.20 -0.50 5.55
N LEU A 385 -0.88 0.26 5.39
CA LEU A 385 -1.22 0.92 4.13
C LEU A 385 -0.11 1.88 3.65
N ASN A 386 0.44 2.68 4.56
CA ASN A 386 1.47 3.66 4.22
C ASN A 386 2.79 2.99 3.83
N LEU A 387 3.14 1.84 4.45
CA LEU A 387 4.40 1.15 4.22
C LEU A 387 4.35 0.17 3.03
N ALA A 388 3.18 -0.28 2.57
CA ALA A 388 3.07 -1.19 1.43
C ALA A 388 3.75 -0.65 0.15
N PRO A 389 3.46 0.58 -0.32
CA PRO A 389 4.17 1.16 -1.46
C PRO A 389 5.64 1.42 -1.17
N VAL A 390 6.01 1.71 0.08
CA VAL A 390 7.39 1.98 0.48
C VAL A 390 8.25 0.72 0.39
N CYS A 391 7.73 -0.43 0.88
CA CYS A 391 8.39 -1.73 0.74
C CYS A 391 8.54 -2.15 -0.74
N CYS A 392 7.50 -1.92 -1.57
CA CYS A 392 7.60 -2.16 -3.01
C CYS A 392 8.68 -1.29 -3.65
N GLY A 393 8.76 0.00 -3.28
CA GLY A 393 9.75 0.93 -3.79
C GLY A 393 11.18 0.62 -3.35
N GLU A 394 11.37 -0.04 -2.21
CA GLU A 394 12.70 -0.41 -1.71
C GLU A 394 13.35 -1.56 -2.52
N ILE A 395 12.53 -2.45 -3.06
CA ILE A 395 12.99 -3.58 -3.89
C ILE A 395 12.87 -3.32 -5.39
N SER A 396 12.47 -2.11 -5.78
CA SER A 396 12.23 -1.71 -7.17
C SER A 396 13.05 -0.48 -7.54
N ARG A 397 13.44 -0.37 -8.82
CA ARG A 397 14.03 0.88 -9.35
C ARG A 397 12.94 1.96 -9.41
N VAL A 398 13.32 3.20 -9.22
CA VAL A 398 12.37 4.33 -9.21
C VAL A 398 11.69 4.54 -10.57
N ASP A 399 12.40 4.29 -11.66
CA ASP A 399 11.92 4.42 -13.05
C ASP A 399 11.00 3.26 -13.50
N GLU A 400 10.88 2.19 -12.71
CA GLU A 400 9.98 1.05 -12.90
C GLU A 400 8.94 0.92 -11.78
N PHE A 401 8.96 1.83 -10.82
CA PHE A 401 8.14 1.76 -9.61
C PHE A 401 6.65 1.73 -9.93
N GLY A 402 6.18 2.60 -10.82
CA GLY A 402 4.76 2.70 -11.15
C GLY A 402 4.22 1.40 -11.74
N ARG A 403 4.96 0.76 -12.66
CA ARG A 403 4.58 -0.53 -13.25
C ARG A 403 4.58 -1.66 -12.22
N ARG A 404 5.60 -1.77 -11.38
CA ARG A 404 5.69 -2.81 -10.34
C ARG A 404 4.62 -2.61 -9.27
N TYR A 405 4.48 -1.40 -8.77
CA TYR A 405 3.45 -1.07 -7.78
C TYR A 405 2.03 -1.36 -8.30
N SER A 406 1.75 -1.00 -9.54
CA SER A 406 0.46 -1.26 -10.18
C SER A 406 0.19 -2.75 -10.39
N THR A 407 1.21 -3.53 -10.77
CA THR A 407 1.11 -5.00 -10.88
C THR A 407 0.76 -5.62 -9.53
N MET A 408 1.41 -5.19 -8.45
CA MET A 408 1.13 -5.65 -7.10
C MET A 408 -0.32 -5.37 -6.71
N TYR A 409 -0.81 -4.15 -6.89
CA TYR A 409 -2.19 -3.78 -6.52
C TYR A 409 -3.26 -4.38 -7.45
N ALA A 410 -2.95 -4.66 -8.71
CA ALA A 410 -3.84 -5.44 -9.56
C ALA A 410 -4.07 -6.86 -8.99
N LEU A 411 -3.03 -7.51 -8.47
CA LEU A 411 -3.15 -8.80 -7.79
C LEU A 411 -3.92 -8.71 -6.46
N VAL A 412 -3.73 -7.63 -5.71
CA VAL A 412 -4.56 -7.31 -4.53
C VAL A 412 -6.03 -7.20 -4.93
N GLY A 413 -6.36 -6.55 -6.05
CA GLY A 413 -7.73 -6.46 -6.57
C GLY A 413 -8.38 -7.83 -6.81
N PHE A 414 -7.65 -8.78 -7.42
CA PHE A 414 -8.13 -10.17 -7.58
C PHE A 414 -8.28 -10.88 -6.23
N THR A 415 -7.39 -10.60 -5.28
CA THR A 415 -7.48 -11.17 -3.93
C THR A 415 -8.74 -10.68 -3.21
N PHE A 416 -9.11 -9.42 -3.34
CA PHE A 416 -10.36 -8.87 -2.81
C PHE A 416 -11.58 -9.48 -3.48
N LEU A 417 -11.55 -9.64 -4.81
CA LEU A 417 -12.67 -10.22 -5.57
C LEU A 417 -13.01 -11.64 -5.11
N ALA A 418 -12.00 -12.43 -4.76
CA ALA A 418 -12.19 -13.78 -4.22
C ALA A 418 -12.39 -13.80 -2.70
N GLY A 419 -11.59 -13.03 -1.97
CA GLY A 419 -11.48 -13.11 -0.52
C GLY A 419 -12.69 -12.56 0.24
N ILE A 420 -13.32 -11.48 -0.24
CA ILE A 420 -14.52 -10.93 0.40
C ILE A 420 -15.71 -11.91 0.31
N PRO A 421 -16.05 -12.51 -0.86
CA PRO A 421 -17.08 -13.55 -0.91
C PRO A 421 -16.75 -14.80 -0.08
N ILE A 422 -15.49 -15.24 -0.03
CA ILE A 422 -15.05 -16.37 0.82
C ILE A 422 -15.35 -16.03 2.29
N SER A 423 -15.00 -14.83 2.73
CA SER A 423 -15.29 -14.38 4.09
C SER A 423 -16.78 -14.34 4.39
N GLY A 424 -17.59 -13.88 3.45
CA GLY A 424 -19.06 -13.91 3.54
C GLY A 424 -19.63 -15.34 3.61
N ALA A 425 -19.04 -16.27 2.85
CA ALA A 425 -19.45 -17.69 2.90
C ALA A 425 -19.12 -18.36 4.25
N ILE A 426 -17.99 -17.96 4.89
CA ILE A 426 -17.64 -18.43 6.25
C ILE A 426 -18.64 -17.88 7.29
N ILE A 427 -19.11 -16.64 7.14
CA ILE A 427 -20.13 -16.04 8.01
C ILE A 427 -21.48 -16.75 7.85
N GLY A 428 -21.85 -17.15 6.62
CA GLY A 428 -23.07 -17.90 6.34
C GLY A 428 -24.32 -17.24 6.89
N GLU A 429 -25.00 -17.92 7.82
CA GLU A 429 -26.23 -17.41 8.47
C GLU A 429 -25.98 -16.35 9.55
N GLY A 430 -24.72 -15.98 9.79
CA GLY A 430 -24.36 -14.88 10.70
C GLY A 430 -24.35 -15.23 12.17
N SER A 431 -24.15 -16.50 12.54
CA SER A 431 -24.01 -16.89 13.94
C SER A 431 -22.72 -16.31 14.57
N LEU A 432 -22.69 -16.12 15.89
CA LEU A 432 -21.48 -15.66 16.59
C LEU A 432 -20.28 -16.60 16.37
N GLU A 433 -20.53 -17.91 16.28
CA GLU A 433 -19.49 -18.90 15.98
C GLU A 433 -18.93 -18.71 14.57
N SER A 434 -19.77 -18.44 13.58
CA SER A 434 -19.36 -18.15 12.22
C SER A 434 -18.49 -16.88 12.14
N TYR A 435 -18.86 -15.84 12.89
CA TYR A 435 -18.02 -14.64 13.00
C TYR A 435 -16.68 -14.93 13.68
N ASN A 436 -16.64 -15.77 14.71
CA ASN A 436 -15.39 -16.19 15.33
C ASN A 436 -14.46 -16.90 14.32
N ASN A 437 -15.01 -17.78 13.45
CA ASN A 437 -14.26 -18.44 12.40
C ASN A 437 -13.67 -17.44 11.40
N VAL A 438 -14.40 -16.40 11.05
CA VAL A 438 -13.91 -15.31 10.17
C VAL A 438 -12.82 -14.49 10.85
N ILE A 439 -12.93 -14.19 12.15
CA ILE A 439 -11.90 -13.49 12.92
C ILE A 439 -10.62 -14.31 12.95
N ILE A 440 -10.73 -15.64 13.17
CA ILE A 440 -9.60 -16.56 13.10
C ILE A 440 -8.94 -16.52 11.71
N PHE A 441 -9.74 -16.57 10.66
CA PHE A 441 -9.25 -16.50 9.28
C PHE A 441 -8.49 -15.19 9.02
N PHE A 442 -9.05 -14.01 9.34
CA PHE A 442 -8.36 -12.73 9.12
C PHE A 442 -7.07 -12.60 9.92
N SER A 443 -7.10 -13.01 11.18
CA SER A 443 -5.92 -12.98 12.05
C SER A 443 -4.80 -13.89 11.54
N ALA A 444 -5.14 -15.09 11.08
CA ALA A 444 -4.18 -16.02 10.48
C ALA A 444 -3.61 -15.48 9.15
N VAL A 445 -4.45 -14.91 8.29
CA VAL A 445 -4.02 -14.28 7.02
C VAL A 445 -3.07 -13.11 7.28
N SER A 446 -3.32 -12.31 8.31
CA SER A 446 -2.42 -11.21 8.70
C SER A 446 -1.05 -11.72 9.17
N ILE A 447 -1.01 -12.79 9.96
CA ILE A 447 0.26 -13.42 10.36
C ILE A 447 0.99 -13.97 9.13
N ALA A 448 0.28 -14.63 8.21
CA ALA A 448 0.86 -15.12 6.96
C ALA A 448 1.46 -13.98 6.11
N ALA A 449 0.83 -12.81 6.08
CA ALA A 449 1.38 -11.62 5.44
C ALA A 449 2.74 -11.23 6.04
N GLY A 450 2.84 -11.20 7.37
CA GLY A 450 4.11 -10.95 8.06
C GLY A 450 5.21 -11.95 7.67
N VAL A 451 4.88 -13.24 7.54
CA VAL A 451 5.81 -14.27 7.08
C VAL A 451 6.25 -14.04 5.63
N PHE A 452 5.33 -13.67 4.72
CA PHE A 452 5.69 -13.37 3.34
C PHE A 452 6.59 -12.14 3.21
N TYR A 453 6.35 -11.08 3.98
CA TYR A 453 7.26 -9.93 4.03
C TYR A 453 8.63 -10.30 4.58
N LEU A 454 8.71 -11.20 5.56
CA LEU A 454 9.98 -11.74 6.07
C LEU A 454 10.73 -12.51 4.97
N LEU A 455 10.05 -13.37 4.22
CA LEU A 455 10.64 -14.09 3.09
C LEU A 455 11.11 -13.14 2.00
N SER A 456 10.31 -12.12 1.66
CA SER A 456 10.70 -11.07 0.72
C SER A 456 12.01 -10.41 1.12
N LYS A 457 12.13 -10.01 2.40
CA LYS A 457 13.33 -9.44 2.98
C LYS A 457 14.53 -10.40 2.87
N CYS A 458 14.33 -11.67 3.23
CA CYS A 458 15.40 -12.67 3.15
C CYS A 458 15.94 -12.83 1.72
N PHE A 459 15.07 -12.86 0.70
CA PHE A 459 15.49 -12.95 -0.69
C PHE A 459 16.11 -11.66 -1.22
N ALA A 460 15.68 -10.51 -0.74
CA ALA A 460 16.32 -9.24 -1.07
C ALA A 460 17.77 -9.19 -0.56
N LEU A 461 18.05 -9.78 0.61
CA LEU A 461 19.39 -9.90 1.21
C LEU A 461 20.31 -10.87 0.48
N GLN A 462 19.79 -11.93 -0.15
CA GLN A 462 20.61 -12.97 -0.80
C GLN A 462 21.17 -12.56 -2.17
N ASN A 463 20.55 -11.63 -2.87
CA ASN A 463 20.89 -11.28 -4.25
C ASN A 463 22.21 -10.51 -4.47
N PRO A 464 22.80 -9.78 -3.53
CA PRO A 464 24.13 -9.17 -3.74
C PRO A 464 25.26 -10.18 -3.88
N LEU A 465 25.11 -11.41 -3.36
CA LEU A 465 26.17 -12.41 -3.25
C LEU A 465 26.29 -13.34 -4.45
N LYS A 466 25.40 -13.28 -5.44
CA LYS A 466 25.34 -14.25 -6.55
C LYS A 466 26.17 -13.87 -7.80
N LYS A 467 27.10 -12.92 -7.71
CA LYS A 467 27.88 -12.54 -8.89
C LYS A 467 29.07 -13.45 -9.17
N ASN A 468 29.51 -14.33 -8.25
CA ASN A 468 30.72 -15.14 -8.49
C ASN A 468 30.81 -16.54 -7.88
N ASP A 469 29.76 -17.20 -7.35
CA ASP A 469 29.95 -18.58 -6.89
C ASP A 469 28.76 -19.50 -7.18
N THR A 470 28.95 -20.37 -8.17
CA THR A 470 28.18 -21.60 -8.40
C THR A 470 28.58 -22.65 -7.34
N LYS A 471 28.00 -22.59 -6.14
CA LYS A 471 27.97 -23.73 -5.21
C LYS A 471 26.62 -23.76 -4.52
N GLU A 472 26.04 -24.97 -4.50
CA GLU A 472 24.78 -25.32 -3.85
C GLU A 472 24.65 -24.70 -2.45
N SER A 473 23.56 -24.00 -2.22
CA SER A 473 23.28 -23.35 -0.94
C SER A 473 22.54 -24.29 -0.01
N ASP A 474 23.14 -24.64 1.11
CA ASP A 474 22.48 -25.23 2.28
C ASP A 474 21.42 -24.27 2.82
N PHE A 475 20.15 -24.54 2.49
CA PHE A 475 18.98 -23.72 2.85
C PHE A 475 18.84 -23.46 4.38
N PRO A 476 19.07 -24.44 5.29
CA PRO A 476 18.93 -24.23 6.73
C PRO A 476 20.00 -23.31 7.35
N GLY A 477 21.24 -23.43 6.90
CA GLY A 477 22.34 -22.60 7.41
C GLY A 477 22.26 -21.14 6.94
N THR A 478 21.65 -20.90 5.78
CA THR A 478 21.42 -19.57 5.22
C THR A 478 20.30 -18.85 5.97
N LEU A 479 19.20 -19.55 6.32
CA LEU A 479 18.09 -18.98 7.08
C LEU A 479 18.52 -18.53 8.48
N ALA A 480 19.32 -19.35 9.19
CA ALA A 480 19.83 -19.00 10.52
C ALA A 480 20.80 -17.80 10.49
N ARG A 481 21.64 -17.68 9.46
CA ARG A 481 22.49 -16.50 9.24
C ARG A 481 21.68 -15.25 8.89
N LEU A 482 20.62 -15.38 8.10
CA LEU A 482 19.72 -14.30 7.72
C LEU A 482 18.90 -13.78 8.91
N ILE A 483 18.38 -14.65 9.78
CA ILE A 483 17.71 -14.26 11.01
C ILE A 483 18.68 -13.48 11.92
N LYS A 484 19.93 -13.92 12.04
CA LYS A 484 20.96 -13.26 12.86
C LYS A 484 21.42 -11.92 12.24
N SER A 485 21.43 -11.77 10.91
CA SER A 485 21.72 -10.50 10.22
C SER A 485 20.52 -9.56 10.18
N SER A 486 19.29 -10.10 10.20
CA SER A 486 18.06 -9.29 10.19
C SER A 486 17.80 -8.53 11.50
N LEU A 487 18.42 -8.96 12.60
CA LEU A 487 18.42 -8.27 13.90
C LEU A 487 19.45 -7.13 13.98
N ARG A 488 20.34 -7.00 12.99
CA ARG A 488 21.25 -5.85 12.88
C ARG A 488 20.58 -4.74 12.10
N ARG A 489 20.74 -3.51 12.57
CA ARG A 489 20.23 -2.27 11.99
C ARG A 489 20.50 -2.18 10.48
N PHE A 490 19.53 -1.72 9.76
CA PHE A 490 19.62 -1.14 8.43
C PHE A 490 19.43 0.36 8.52
#